data_6c58025a1007402f145fc4aacef3a80d
#
_entry.id   6c58025a1007402f145fc4aacef3a80d
#
_cell.length_a   1.000
_cell.length_b   1.000
_cell.length_c   1.000
_cell.angle_alpha   90.00
_cell.angle_beta   90.00
_cell.angle_gamma   90.00
#
_symmetry.space_group_name_H-M   'P 1'
#
loop_
_entity.id
_entity.type
_entity.pdbx_description
1 polymer ?
#
loop_
_entity_poly.entity_id
_entity_poly.type
_entity_poly.pdbx_seq_one_letter_code
_entity_poly.pdbx_strand_id
1 'polypeptide(L)'
;HVFDVVKGLFANAYREDVHMALEATFAKGCPGDTDADSFMEVDDEKVNEKNIRDKKFDVVSKISFYPMGEEDYMEHIAKVVMTAKERGVFARSSHYVSILEGDVHNVFDVLEEIFKYGEENLSHYILQVTISVNSPTKE
;
A
#
# COMPACT_ATOMS: atom_id res chain seq x y z
N HIS A 1 -4.44 4.37 12.56
CA HIS A 1 -4.11 4.44 11.13
C HIS A 1 -2.81 3.76 10.77
N VAL A 2 -2.90 2.53 10.36
CA VAL A 2 -1.75 1.72 9.94
C VAL A 2 -0.96 2.41 8.82
N PHE A 3 -1.64 2.94 7.79
CA PHE A 3 -0.97 3.61 6.67
C PHE A 3 -0.31 4.93 7.08
N ASP A 4 -0.89 5.69 7.99
CA ASP A 4 -0.26 6.90 8.50
C ASP A 4 1.03 6.58 9.26
N VAL A 5 1.05 5.52 10.05
CA VAL A 5 2.25 5.05 10.76
C VAL A 5 3.31 4.56 9.79
N VAL A 6 2.95 3.69 8.86
CA VAL A 6 3.89 3.11 7.88
C VAL A 6 4.47 4.19 6.96
N LYS A 7 3.65 5.09 6.45
CA LYS A 7 4.07 6.24 5.64
C LYS A 7 4.99 7.17 6.44
N GLY A 8 4.60 7.49 7.67
CA GLY A 8 5.41 8.33 8.56
C GLY A 8 6.76 7.72 8.85
N LEU A 9 6.83 6.43 9.13
CA LEU A 9 8.06 5.69 9.35
C LEU A 9 8.97 5.77 8.12
N PHE A 10 8.44 5.44 6.95
CA PHE A 10 9.19 5.43 5.69
C PHE A 10 9.69 6.82 5.31
N ALA A 11 8.82 7.83 5.34
CA ALA A 11 9.18 9.20 4.98
C ALA A 11 10.19 9.83 5.94
N ASN A 12 10.09 9.56 7.24
CA ASN A 12 11.07 10.06 8.21
C ASN A 12 12.42 9.35 8.15
N ALA A 13 12.45 8.09 7.70
CA ALA A 13 13.69 7.35 7.49
C ALA A 13 14.43 7.77 6.21
N TYR A 14 13.76 8.43 5.27
CA TYR A 14 14.34 8.81 3.98
C TYR A 14 15.62 9.64 4.11
N ARG A 15 16.62 9.27 3.29
CA ARG A 15 17.86 10.02 3.05
C ARG A 15 18.16 10.00 1.55
N GLU A 16 18.55 11.14 1.01
CA GLU A 16 18.73 11.35 -0.43
C GLU A 16 19.66 10.35 -1.10
N ASP A 17 20.74 9.96 -0.43
CA ASP A 17 21.78 9.08 -0.98
C ASP A 17 21.70 7.63 -0.50
N VAL A 18 20.62 7.27 0.20
CA VAL A 18 20.47 5.93 0.77
C VAL A 18 19.39 5.15 0.04
N HIS A 19 19.76 4.02 -0.55
CA HIS A 19 18.78 3.05 -1.03
C HIS A 19 18.06 2.44 0.18
N MET A 20 16.76 2.56 0.17
CA MET A 20 15.92 2.08 1.26
C MET A 20 14.74 1.30 0.68
N ALA A 21 14.40 0.19 1.29
CA ALA A 21 13.22 -0.59 0.96
C ALA A 21 12.40 -0.88 2.22
N LEU A 22 11.09 -0.93 2.04
CA LEU A 22 10.14 -1.35 3.06
C LEU A 22 9.29 -2.48 2.48
N GLU A 23 9.12 -3.53 3.24
CA GLU A 23 8.18 -4.61 2.95
C GLU A 23 7.07 -4.62 3.99
N ALA A 24 5.83 -4.72 3.54
CA ALA A 24 4.67 -4.79 4.40
C ALA A 24 3.64 -5.76 3.82
N THR A 25 2.97 -6.47 4.71
CA THR A 25 1.82 -7.31 4.38
C THR A 25 0.62 -6.82 5.16
N PHE A 26 -0.44 -6.45 4.46
CA PHE A 26 -1.73 -6.09 5.05
C PHE A 26 -2.69 -7.25 4.77
N ALA A 27 -3.37 -7.69 5.80
CA ALA A 27 -4.25 -8.86 5.72
C ALA A 27 -5.54 -8.63 6.49
N LYS A 28 -6.62 -9.24 6.02
CA LYS A 28 -7.91 -9.34 6.69
C LYS A 28 -8.42 -10.77 6.59
N GLY A 29 -9.04 -11.26 7.67
CA GLY A 29 -9.73 -12.56 7.69
C GLY A 29 -8.81 -13.76 7.73
N CYS A 30 -7.53 -13.59 8.07
CA CYS A 30 -6.61 -14.71 8.24
C CYS A 30 -6.97 -15.55 9.47
N PRO A 31 -6.83 -16.90 9.40
CA PRO A 31 -7.00 -17.73 10.58
C PRO A 31 -6.06 -17.31 11.70
N GLY A 32 -6.60 -17.06 12.89
CA GLY A 32 -5.85 -16.58 14.04
C GLY A 32 -6.10 -15.11 14.39
N ASP A 33 -6.77 -14.33 13.53
CA ASP A 33 -7.14 -12.93 13.79
C ASP A 33 -8.41 -12.81 14.65
N THR A 34 -8.64 -13.78 15.55
CA THR A 34 -9.92 -13.92 16.25
C THR A 34 -10.28 -12.78 17.20
N ASP A 35 -9.32 -11.97 17.59
CA ASP A 35 -9.52 -10.85 18.51
C ASP A 35 -9.19 -9.48 17.85
N ALA A 36 -9.03 -9.44 16.54
CA ALA A 36 -8.66 -8.23 15.80
C ALA A 36 -9.68 -7.10 16.01
N ASP A 37 -10.96 -7.42 16.12
CA ASP A 37 -12.02 -6.43 16.33
C ASP A 37 -11.86 -5.64 17.64
N SER A 38 -11.21 -6.22 18.67
CA SER A 38 -10.97 -5.55 19.94
C SER A 38 -9.88 -4.47 19.88
N PHE A 39 -9.06 -4.46 18.83
CA PHE A 39 -8.00 -3.47 18.59
C PHE A 39 -8.40 -2.38 17.59
N MET A 40 -9.61 -2.46 17.06
CA MET A 40 -10.13 -1.57 16.04
C MET A 40 -10.93 -0.40 16.61
N GLU A 41 -10.88 -0.14 17.90
CA GLU A 41 -11.33 1.16 18.44
C GLU A 41 -10.32 2.22 18.02
N VAL A 42 -10.65 2.90 16.98
CA VAL A 42 -9.73 3.65 16.17
C VAL A 42 -9.83 5.12 16.51
N ASP A 43 -8.76 5.64 16.99
CA ASP A 43 -8.46 7.05 16.79
C ASP A 43 -8.06 7.23 15.30
N ASP A 44 -8.97 7.80 14.53
CA ASP A 44 -8.81 8.02 13.09
C ASP A 44 -7.91 9.21 12.73
N GLU A 45 -7.25 9.82 13.70
CA GLU A 45 -6.41 10.97 13.47
C GLU A 45 -5.07 10.58 12.83
N LYS A 46 -4.81 11.08 11.62
CA LYS A 46 -3.54 10.93 10.91
C LYS A 46 -2.50 11.88 11.49
N VAL A 47 -1.87 11.48 12.60
CA VAL A 47 -0.95 12.34 13.35
C VAL A 47 0.38 12.55 12.65
N ASN A 48 0.82 11.62 11.80
CA ASN A 48 2.09 11.70 11.09
C ASN A 48 2.02 12.50 9.79
N GLU A 49 0.87 12.53 9.13
CA GLU A 49 0.67 13.16 7.81
C GLU A 49 1.14 14.61 7.77
N LYS A 50 0.79 15.41 8.77
CA LYS A 50 1.18 16.82 8.87
C LYS A 50 2.68 17.03 9.02
N ASN A 51 3.40 16.07 9.59
CA ASN A 51 4.84 16.18 9.88
C ASN A 51 5.70 15.77 8.68
N ILE A 52 5.11 15.14 7.66
CA ILE A 52 5.82 14.64 6.48
C ILE A 52 5.37 15.29 5.17
N ARG A 53 4.47 16.28 5.22
CA ARG A 53 3.92 16.96 4.02
C ARG A 53 4.98 17.59 3.13
N ASP A 54 6.05 18.10 3.72
CA ASP A 54 7.15 18.75 3.04
C ASP A 54 8.16 17.77 2.45
N LYS A 55 8.06 16.49 2.80
CA LYS A 55 8.92 15.44 2.25
C LYS A 55 8.40 15.02 0.88
N LYS A 56 9.20 15.29 -0.16
CA LYS A 56 8.85 14.98 -1.56
C LYS A 56 9.99 14.18 -2.17
N PHE A 57 9.67 12.97 -2.57
CA PHE A 57 10.55 12.08 -3.30
C PHE A 57 9.75 11.00 -4.00
N ASP A 58 10.27 10.51 -5.10
CA ASP A 58 9.63 9.46 -5.86
C ASP A 58 10.02 8.08 -5.33
N VAL A 59 9.06 7.18 -5.38
CA VAL A 59 9.21 5.78 -4.98
C VAL A 59 8.74 4.85 -6.07
N VAL A 60 9.24 3.62 -6.04
CA VAL A 60 8.74 2.50 -6.81
C VAL A 60 8.13 1.51 -5.84
N SER A 61 6.89 1.15 -6.05
CA SER A 61 6.19 0.14 -5.24
C SER A 61 5.80 -1.05 -6.09
N LYS A 62 6.08 -2.22 -5.59
CA LYS A 62 5.60 -3.50 -6.12
C LYS A 62 4.48 -3.99 -5.21
N ILE A 63 3.31 -4.23 -5.80
CA ILE A 63 2.14 -4.72 -5.05
C ILE A 63 1.62 -6.02 -5.63
N SER A 64 1.12 -6.88 -4.75
CA SER A 64 0.34 -8.06 -5.09
C SER A 64 -0.92 -8.07 -4.23
N PHE A 65 -2.07 -8.16 -4.87
CA PHE A 65 -3.36 -8.17 -4.21
C PHE A 65 -4.01 -9.54 -4.41
N TYR A 66 -4.30 -10.21 -3.31
CA TYR A 66 -4.87 -11.56 -3.29
C TYR A 66 -6.23 -11.55 -2.59
N PRO A 67 -7.33 -11.35 -3.35
CA PRO A 67 -8.67 -11.63 -2.83
C PRO A 67 -8.85 -13.14 -2.71
N MET A 68 -9.34 -13.59 -1.56
CA MET A 68 -9.47 -15.03 -1.28
C MET A 68 -10.93 -15.41 -1.03
N GLY A 69 -11.30 -16.60 -1.48
CA GLY A 69 -12.65 -17.12 -1.29
C GLY A 69 -13.71 -16.50 -2.20
N GLU A 70 -13.30 -15.75 -3.21
CA GLU A 70 -14.19 -15.07 -4.16
C GLU A 70 -14.12 -15.75 -5.54
N GLU A 71 -15.26 -15.98 -6.16
CA GLU A 71 -15.32 -16.53 -7.53
C GLU A 71 -14.89 -15.49 -8.57
N ASP A 72 -15.13 -14.20 -8.29
CA ASP A 72 -14.85 -13.06 -9.14
C ASP A 72 -13.52 -12.34 -8.79
N TYR A 73 -12.56 -13.08 -8.26
CA TYR A 73 -11.27 -12.52 -7.79
C TYR A 73 -10.55 -11.64 -8.83
N MET A 74 -10.71 -11.93 -10.12
CA MET A 74 -10.11 -11.13 -11.19
C MET A 74 -10.74 -9.74 -11.32
N GLU A 75 -12.03 -9.58 -11.01
CA GLU A 75 -12.68 -8.27 -11.00
C GLU A 75 -12.14 -7.39 -9.87
N HIS A 76 -11.90 -7.97 -8.71
CA HIS A 76 -11.27 -7.28 -7.59
C HIS A 76 -9.84 -6.84 -7.90
N ILE A 77 -9.05 -7.69 -8.55
CA ILE A 77 -7.69 -7.33 -9.01
C ILE A 77 -7.76 -6.22 -10.05
N ALA A 78 -8.68 -6.31 -11.01
CA ALA A 78 -8.87 -5.27 -12.03
C ALA A 78 -9.24 -3.92 -11.40
N LYS A 79 -10.07 -3.90 -10.37
CA LYS A 79 -10.43 -2.69 -9.62
C LYS A 79 -9.21 -2.04 -8.96
N VAL A 80 -8.36 -2.82 -8.34
CA VAL A 80 -7.11 -2.35 -7.74
C VAL A 80 -6.19 -1.70 -8.78
N VAL A 81 -6.01 -2.36 -9.93
CA VAL A 81 -5.22 -1.81 -11.05
C VAL A 81 -5.83 -0.52 -11.59
N MET A 82 -7.16 -0.46 -11.72
CA MET A 82 -7.85 0.75 -12.17
C MET A 82 -7.66 1.91 -11.21
N THR A 83 -7.74 1.69 -9.91
CA THR A 83 -7.47 2.72 -8.90
C THR A 83 -6.09 3.34 -9.09
N ALA A 84 -5.07 2.51 -9.29
CA ALA A 84 -3.71 2.99 -9.54
C ALA A 84 -3.57 3.77 -10.86
N LYS A 85 -4.29 3.35 -11.91
CA LYS A 85 -4.31 4.06 -13.21
C LYS A 85 -4.99 5.42 -13.11
N GLU A 86 -6.14 5.49 -12.45
CA GLU A 86 -6.90 6.74 -12.27
C GLU A 86 -6.11 7.78 -11.46
N ARG A 87 -5.27 7.31 -10.53
CA ARG A 87 -4.37 8.16 -9.74
C ARG A 87 -3.05 8.48 -10.42
N GLY A 88 -2.81 7.93 -11.61
CA GLY A 88 -1.62 8.22 -12.41
C GLY A 88 -0.31 7.63 -11.87
N VAL A 89 -0.38 6.64 -10.99
CA VAL A 89 0.82 5.99 -10.42
C VAL A 89 1.07 4.59 -10.98
N PHE A 90 0.16 4.04 -11.76
CA PHE A 90 0.35 2.73 -12.39
C PHE A 90 1.42 2.79 -13.48
N ALA A 91 2.50 2.03 -13.32
CA ALA A 91 3.55 1.93 -14.32
C ALA A 91 3.36 0.71 -15.25
N ARG A 92 3.30 -0.47 -14.69
CA ARG A 92 3.14 -1.71 -15.45
C ARG A 92 2.69 -2.88 -14.58
N SER A 93 2.20 -3.94 -15.22
CA SER A 93 2.01 -5.24 -14.59
C SER A 93 3.10 -6.21 -15.03
N SER A 94 3.49 -7.11 -14.15
CA SER A 94 4.41 -8.20 -14.43
C SER A 94 3.98 -9.43 -13.65
N HIS A 95 3.53 -10.46 -14.37
CA HIS A 95 2.97 -11.67 -13.77
C HIS A 95 1.87 -11.36 -12.75
N TYR A 96 2.08 -11.68 -11.47
CA TYR A 96 1.12 -11.47 -10.38
C TYR A 96 1.35 -10.16 -9.61
N VAL A 97 2.23 -9.29 -10.08
CA VAL A 97 2.54 -8.01 -9.43
C VAL A 97 2.14 -6.82 -10.30
N SER A 98 1.77 -5.74 -9.66
CA SER A 98 1.63 -4.41 -10.28
C SER A 98 2.71 -3.48 -9.75
N ILE A 99 3.30 -2.70 -10.64
CA ILE A 99 4.32 -1.71 -10.32
C ILE A 99 3.66 -0.33 -10.32
N LEU A 100 3.85 0.38 -9.22
CA LEU A 100 3.43 1.76 -9.03
C LEU A 100 4.66 2.63 -8.92
N GLU A 101 4.63 3.79 -9.56
CA GLU A 101 5.71 4.77 -9.54
C GLU A 101 5.13 6.16 -9.32
N GLY A 102 5.79 6.98 -8.54
CA GLY A 102 5.40 8.35 -8.32
C GLY A 102 5.83 8.90 -6.98
N ASP A 103 5.33 10.09 -6.69
CA ASP A 103 5.55 10.74 -5.39
C ASP A 103 5.08 9.87 -4.23
N VAL A 104 5.84 9.88 -3.15
CA VAL A 104 5.57 9.05 -1.96
C VAL A 104 4.15 9.23 -1.42
N HIS A 105 3.63 10.46 -1.44
CA HIS A 105 2.28 10.71 -0.95
C HIS A 105 1.22 10.08 -1.84
N ASN A 106 1.35 10.24 -3.16
CA ASN A 106 0.42 9.66 -4.12
C ASN A 106 0.41 8.12 -4.07
N VAL A 107 1.58 7.50 -3.99
CA VAL A 107 1.68 6.05 -3.93
C VAL A 107 1.04 5.53 -2.64
N PHE A 108 1.32 6.14 -1.49
CA PHE A 108 0.68 5.74 -0.22
C PHE A 108 -0.83 5.99 -0.20
N ASP A 109 -1.32 7.06 -0.81
CA ASP A 109 -2.76 7.30 -0.93
C ASP A 109 -3.45 6.19 -1.73
N VAL A 110 -2.83 5.74 -2.82
CA VAL A 110 -3.34 4.60 -3.61
C VAL A 110 -3.31 3.30 -2.81
N LEU A 111 -2.26 3.03 -2.05
CA LEU A 111 -2.19 1.85 -1.18
C LEU A 111 -3.29 1.87 -0.12
N GLU A 112 -3.55 3.02 0.48
CA GLU A 112 -4.65 3.19 1.44
C GLU A 112 -6.03 2.97 0.79
N GLU A 113 -6.24 3.48 -0.43
CA GLU A 113 -7.49 3.25 -1.18
C GLU A 113 -7.70 1.77 -1.51
N ILE A 114 -6.64 1.07 -1.91
CA ILE A 114 -6.68 -0.37 -2.18
C ILE A 114 -7.02 -1.14 -0.90
N PHE A 115 -6.40 -0.78 0.21
CA PHE A 115 -6.70 -1.38 1.51
C PHE A 115 -8.16 -1.15 1.91
N LYS A 116 -8.65 0.08 1.83
CA LYS A 116 -10.05 0.41 2.12
C LYS A 116 -11.03 -0.36 1.23
N TYR A 117 -10.70 -0.49 -0.05
CA TYR A 117 -11.49 -1.31 -0.96
C TYR A 117 -11.59 -2.76 -0.48
N GLY A 118 -10.48 -3.37 -0.06
CA GLY A 118 -10.46 -4.72 0.51
C GLY A 118 -11.29 -4.81 1.79
N GLU A 119 -11.15 -3.83 2.70
CA GLU A 119 -11.92 -3.78 3.95
C GLU A 119 -13.45 -3.73 3.71
N GLU A 120 -13.88 -2.99 2.72
CA GLU A 120 -15.29 -2.75 2.43
C GLU A 120 -15.93 -3.88 1.60
N ASN A 121 -15.16 -4.57 0.76
CA ASN A 121 -15.71 -5.48 -0.26
C ASN A 121 -15.33 -6.94 -0.07
N LEU A 122 -14.32 -7.27 0.73
CA LEU A 122 -13.80 -8.61 0.87
C LEU A 122 -13.83 -9.08 2.32
N SER A 123 -14.13 -10.37 2.50
CA SER A 123 -14.03 -11.03 3.80
C SER A 123 -12.61 -11.49 4.12
N HIS A 124 -11.84 -11.82 3.08
CA HIS A 124 -10.47 -12.29 3.20
C HIS A 124 -9.62 -11.78 2.03
N TYR A 125 -8.54 -11.08 2.33
CA TYR A 125 -7.56 -10.66 1.33
C TYR A 125 -6.18 -10.45 1.95
N ILE A 126 -5.18 -10.47 1.08
CA ILE A 126 -3.81 -10.07 1.41
C ILE A 126 -3.35 -9.04 0.38
N LEU A 127 -2.77 -7.94 0.87
CA LEU A 127 -2.05 -6.96 0.09
C LEU A 127 -0.58 -6.99 0.50
N GLN A 128 0.27 -7.50 -0.38
CA GLN A 128 1.72 -7.45 -0.21
C GLN A 128 2.29 -6.23 -0.90
N VAL A 129 3.15 -5.50 -0.21
CA VAL A 129 3.74 -4.25 -0.68
C VAL A 129 5.24 -4.27 -0.44
N THR A 130 6.00 -3.93 -1.47
CA THR A 130 7.42 -3.56 -1.34
C THR A 130 7.57 -2.16 -1.90
N ILE A 131 8.12 -1.24 -1.12
CA ILE A 131 8.38 0.15 -1.55
C ILE A 131 9.88 0.37 -1.52
N SER A 132 10.41 0.93 -2.61
CA SER A 132 11.84 1.22 -2.77
C SER A 132 12.07 2.67 -3.18
N VAL A 133 13.12 3.26 -2.64
CA VAL A 133 13.60 4.60 -3.00
C VAL A 133 15.13 4.58 -3.19
N ASN A 134 15.62 5.40 -4.11
CA ASN A 134 17.04 5.51 -4.42
C ASN A 134 17.71 4.19 -4.82
N SER A 135 16.98 3.30 -5.52
CA SER A 135 17.58 2.07 -6.04
C SER A 135 18.70 2.40 -7.02
N PRO A 136 19.89 1.77 -6.88
CA PRO A 136 20.97 1.95 -7.82
C PRO A 136 20.71 1.27 -9.17
N THR A 137 19.76 0.34 -9.21
CA THR A 137 19.37 -0.34 -10.46
C THR A 137 18.28 0.47 -11.14
N LYS A 138 18.59 0.99 -12.30
CA LYS A 138 17.56 1.55 -13.21
C LYS A 138 17.06 0.38 -14.05
N GLU A 139 15.82 0.01 -13.83
CA GLU A 139 15.10 -0.90 -14.72
C GLU A 139 14.66 -0.20 -16.00
#